data_ab377ed01ed8d68d6341b4b1fc521c96
#
_entry.id   ab377ed01ed8d68d6341b4b1fc521c96
#
_cell.length_a   1.000
_cell.length_b   1.000
_cell.length_c   1.000
_cell.angle_alpha   90.00
_cell.angle_beta   90.00
_cell.angle_gamma   90.00
#
_symmetry.space_group_name_H-M   'P 1'
#
loop_
_entity.id
_entity.type
_entity.pdbx_description
1 polymer ?
#
loop_
_entity_poly.entity_id
_entity_poly.type
_entity_poly.pdbx_seq_one_letter_code
_entity_poly.pdbx_strand_id
1 'polypeptide(L)'
;MPAHTAFWPQRLPYAITPPVTSLWVNLQVSTMRYPNKLALVFMGKAWTYTELMQDAEKLASALRQLGVQKGDRVVLNMQNCPQWVIAHFAILRLDAVVVPVNPMNRMEELKHYILDPDARVAVTSADLAPELAAASNALEPSLRLKHLLVTQFTDVFAAANLGPDEMPPAWHDWLLPVRDLPVLQGGQVHAWAQALQTPVELPPVSANSDDLAVLPYTSGTTGLPKGCMHTHGSIMHNAVASGLWSNSTPENVGLGVVPMFHITGMVSVMHASIYIGATLILMPRWDRELAGRLISKWQVTHWTNIPTMVIDLLGSPNLSQFDLSSLQNIGGGGAAMPEPVAQRLIDQFNLRYIEGYGLTETAAPSHSNPPDTPKKQCLGIPFMSVDSRVVDPETLQELPQGQSGEIVMAGPQIFKGYWKRPDATAAAFFERDGKSFFRSGDMGRVDEEGYFFMTDRLKRMINASGFKVWPAEVEALMFRHPANQEACIIATKDAYRGESVKAVVVLRSTHQDQVSAQDIMDWCRENMAVYKVPRSVEFIDALPKSGSGKVMWRMLQEAEMEKNQ
;
A
#
# COMPACT_ATOMS: atom_id res chain seq x y z
N MET A 1 -23.49 6.90 22.24
CA MET A 1 -22.84 6.84 20.92
C MET A 1 -21.35 7.07 21.15
N PRO A 2 -20.44 6.46 20.34
CA PRO A 2 -19.02 6.74 20.44
C PRO A 2 -18.70 8.22 20.28
N ALA A 3 -17.64 8.73 20.94
CA ALA A 3 -17.30 10.15 20.94
C ALA A 3 -17.05 10.72 19.53
N HIS A 4 -16.44 9.93 18.64
CA HIS A 4 -16.15 10.32 17.25
C HIS A 4 -17.40 10.63 16.40
N THR A 5 -18.60 10.26 16.84
CA THR A 5 -19.84 10.55 16.08
C THR A 5 -20.10 12.03 15.93
N ALA A 6 -19.61 12.86 16.85
CA ALA A 6 -19.71 14.32 16.75
C ALA A 6 -18.88 14.91 15.58
N PHE A 7 -17.85 14.20 15.15
CA PHE A 7 -16.93 14.61 14.08
C PHE A 7 -17.15 13.83 12.76
N TRP A 8 -18.17 12.99 12.74
CA TRP A 8 -18.53 12.21 11.56
C TRP A 8 -18.98 13.13 10.42
N PRO A 9 -18.50 12.92 9.17
CA PRO A 9 -18.96 13.73 8.04
C PRO A 9 -20.48 13.63 7.87
N GLN A 10 -21.19 14.76 8.02
CA GLN A 10 -22.67 14.80 8.06
C GLN A 10 -23.34 14.18 6.83
N ARG A 11 -22.67 14.20 5.68
CA ARG A 11 -23.15 13.62 4.43
C ARG A 11 -23.05 12.09 4.35
N LEU A 12 -22.41 11.44 5.33
CA LEU A 12 -22.10 10.02 5.26
C LEU A 12 -22.88 9.21 6.31
N PRO A 13 -23.41 8.03 5.93
CA PRO A 13 -23.95 7.10 6.90
C PRO A 13 -22.81 6.47 7.73
N TYR A 14 -23.10 6.07 8.97
CA TYR A 14 -22.13 5.36 9.82
C TYR A 14 -21.79 3.96 9.29
N ALA A 15 -22.74 3.32 8.61
CA ALA A 15 -22.58 2.02 8.01
C ALA A 15 -23.08 2.03 6.57
N ILE A 16 -22.47 1.20 5.75
CA ILE A 16 -22.86 1.00 4.35
C ILE A 16 -23.17 -0.47 4.08
N THR A 17 -24.04 -0.70 3.11
CA THR A 17 -24.28 -2.01 2.50
C THR A 17 -23.71 -1.97 1.09
N PRO A 18 -22.47 -2.42 0.87
CA PRO A 18 -21.88 -2.43 -0.46
C PRO A 18 -22.58 -3.47 -1.36
N PRO A 19 -22.41 -3.37 -2.70
CA PRO A 19 -22.93 -4.39 -3.61
C PRO A 19 -22.44 -5.80 -3.25
N VAL A 20 -23.35 -6.77 -3.23
CA VAL A 20 -23.07 -8.19 -2.95
C VAL A 20 -22.78 -8.90 -4.28
N THR A 21 -21.70 -8.49 -4.95
CA THR A 21 -21.28 -9.00 -6.27
C THR A 21 -19.77 -9.21 -6.31
N SER A 22 -19.27 -9.85 -7.37
CA SER A 22 -17.83 -9.88 -7.60
C SER A 22 -17.29 -8.49 -7.98
N LEU A 23 -16.00 -8.25 -7.74
CA LEU A 23 -15.33 -6.99 -8.09
C LEU A 23 -15.29 -6.72 -9.61
N TRP A 24 -15.35 -7.78 -10.43
CA TRP A 24 -15.48 -7.64 -11.88
C TRP A 24 -16.70 -6.82 -12.28
N VAL A 25 -17.82 -7.00 -11.57
CA VAL A 25 -19.08 -6.30 -11.86
C VAL A 25 -18.92 -4.77 -11.76
N ASN A 26 -18.00 -4.27 -10.95
CA ASN A 26 -17.73 -2.83 -10.87
C ASN A 26 -17.25 -2.27 -12.22
N LEU A 27 -16.31 -2.96 -12.88
CA LEU A 27 -15.85 -2.56 -14.21
C LEU A 27 -16.99 -2.65 -15.25
N GLN A 28 -17.77 -3.73 -15.20
CA GLN A 28 -18.91 -3.94 -16.07
C GLN A 28 -19.96 -2.83 -15.92
N VAL A 29 -20.33 -2.49 -14.69
CA VAL A 29 -21.32 -1.43 -14.40
C VAL A 29 -20.79 -0.06 -14.82
N SER A 30 -19.53 0.25 -14.54
CA SER A 30 -18.94 1.53 -14.95
C SER A 30 -18.82 1.64 -16.48
N THR A 31 -18.52 0.55 -17.16
CA THR A 31 -18.55 0.50 -18.63
C THR A 31 -19.96 0.75 -19.18
N MET A 32 -21.00 0.14 -18.58
CA MET A 32 -22.39 0.38 -19.00
C MET A 32 -22.83 1.83 -18.77
N ARG A 33 -22.38 2.46 -17.69
CA ARG A 33 -22.71 3.85 -17.35
C ARG A 33 -21.94 4.87 -18.19
N TYR A 34 -20.65 4.60 -18.45
CA TYR A 34 -19.71 5.56 -19.01
C TYR A 34 -18.84 4.94 -20.14
N PRO A 35 -19.42 4.35 -21.20
CA PRO A 35 -18.68 3.53 -22.18
C PRO A 35 -17.52 4.29 -22.85
N ASN A 36 -17.74 5.56 -23.18
CA ASN A 36 -16.77 6.38 -23.91
C ASN A 36 -15.91 7.28 -23.03
N LYS A 37 -16.11 7.23 -21.69
CA LYS A 37 -15.32 8.00 -20.75
C LYS A 37 -13.95 7.35 -20.55
N LEU A 38 -12.92 8.18 -20.36
CA LEU A 38 -11.59 7.69 -20.05
C LEU A 38 -11.60 7.00 -18.69
N ALA A 39 -11.12 5.77 -18.66
CA ALA A 39 -10.87 5.00 -17.45
C ALA A 39 -9.40 5.12 -17.00
N LEU A 40 -8.47 4.99 -17.93
CA LEU A 40 -7.04 5.02 -17.68
C LEU A 40 -6.32 5.94 -18.66
N VAL A 41 -5.25 6.58 -18.18
CA VAL A 41 -4.28 7.28 -19.02
C VAL A 41 -2.88 6.87 -18.59
N PHE A 42 -2.02 6.57 -19.56
CA PHE A 42 -0.64 6.16 -19.32
C PHE A 42 0.25 6.48 -20.51
N MET A 43 1.33 7.23 -20.31
CA MET A 43 2.34 7.51 -21.33
C MET A 43 1.70 7.99 -22.66
N GLY A 44 0.85 9.02 -22.59
CA GLY A 44 0.20 9.62 -23.75
C GLY A 44 -0.93 8.80 -24.38
N LYS A 45 -1.16 7.55 -23.95
CA LYS A 45 -2.29 6.74 -24.39
C LYS A 45 -3.40 6.71 -23.34
N ALA A 46 -4.64 6.73 -23.80
CA ALA A 46 -5.83 6.64 -22.96
C ALA A 46 -6.66 5.41 -23.33
N TRP A 47 -7.38 4.87 -22.34
CA TRP A 47 -8.38 3.81 -22.48
C TRP A 47 -9.73 4.33 -22.02
N THR A 48 -10.74 4.15 -22.83
CA THR A 48 -12.13 4.27 -22.39
C THR A 48 -12.51 3.08 -21.50
N TYR A 49 -13.61 3.18 -20.76
CA TYR A 49 -14.13 2.04 -19.98
C TYR A 49 -14.45 0.86 -20.89
N THR A 50 -14.97 1.10 -22.11
CA THR A 50 -15.23 0.05 -23.10
C THR A 50 -13.94 -0.67 -23.51
N GLU A 51 -12.88 0.07 -23.85
CA GLU A 51 -11.61 -0.52 -24.26
C GLU A 51 -10.96 -1.30 -23.12
N LEU A 52 -10.98 -0.76 -21.90
CA LEU A 52 -10.46 -1.43 -20.72
C LEU A 52 -11.18 -2.77 -20.47
N MET A 53 -12.51 -2.78 -20.52
CA MET A 53 -13.30 -4.00 -20.33
C MET A 53 -13.02 -5.03 -21.44
N GLN A 54 -12.97 -4.59 -22.70
CA GLN A 54 -12.68 -5.48 -23.83
C GLN A 54 -11.30 -6.12 -23.73
N ASP A 55 -10.28 -5.36 -23.36
CA ASP A 55 -8.91 -5.89 -23.19
C ASP A 55 -8.85 -6.87 -22.00
N ALA A 56 -9.57 -6.58 -20.92
CA ALA A 56 -9.68 -7.50 -19.77
C ALA A 56 -10.40 -8.81 -20.16
N GLU A 57 -11.46 -8.77 -20.97
CA GLU A 57 -12.17 -9.97 -21.44
C GLU A 57 -11.35 -10.81 -22.41
N LYS A 58 -10.62 -10.18 -23.34
CA LYS A 58 -9.68 -10.89 -24.23
C LYS A 58 -8.59 -11.61 -23.42
N LEU A 59 -7.99 -10.91 -22.45
CA LEU A 59 -6.97 -11.50 -21.59
C LEU A 59 -7.55 -12.61 -20.70
N ALA A 60 -8.76 -12.44 -20.18
CA ALA A 60 -9.46 -13.49 -19.44
C ALA A 60 -9.64 -14.75 -20.30
N SER A 61 -10.05 -14.59 -21.55
CA SER A 61 -10.18 -15.71 -22.48
C SER A 61 -8.84 -16.40 -22.75
N ALA A 62 -7.75 -15.64 -22.92
CA ALA A 62 -6.41 -16.21 -23.04
C ALA A 62 -6.02 -16.99 -21.77
N LEU A 63 -6.18 -16.42 -20.59
CA LEU A 63 -5.89 -17.09 -19.31
C LEU A 63 -6.73 -18.38 -19.13
N ARG A 64 -7.99 -18.36 -19.54
CA ARG A 64 -8.85 -19.56 -19.54
C ARG A 64 -8.29 -20.65 -20.45
N GLN A 65 -7.80 -20.30 -21.65
CA GLN A 65 -7.16 -21.27 -22.55
C GLN A 65 -5.87 -21.85 -21.95
N LEU A 66 -5.17 -21.11 -21.07
CA LEU A 66 -4.04 -21.59 -20.29
C LEU A 66 -4.47 -22.43 -19.07
N GLY A 67 -5.76 -22.70 -18.90
CA GLY A 67 -6.31 -23.57 -17.86
C GLY A 67 -6.67 -22.90 -16.56
N VAL A 68 -6.67 -21.55 -16.49
CA VAL A 68 -7.10 -20.82 -15.28
C VAL A 68 -8.59 -21.04 -15.05
N GLN A 69 -8.94 -21.42 -13.84
CA GLN A 69 -10.30 -21.73 -13.39
C GLN A 69 -10.63 -20.94 -12.12
N LYS A 70 -11.92 -20.98 -11.74
CA LYS A 70 -12.39 -20.39 -10.48
C LYS A 70 -11.56 -20.86 -9.28
N GLY A 71 -11.11 -19.89 -8.47
CA GLY A 71 -10.33 -20.14 -7.26
C GLY A 71 -8.83 -20.38 -7.50
N ASP A 72 -8.35 -20.46 -8.74
CA ASP A 72 -6.92 -20.51 -9.03
C ASP A 72 -6.22 -19.21 -8.66
N ARG A 73 -4.99 -19.30 -8.18
CA ARG A 73 -4.18 -18.15 -7.79
C ARG A 73 -3.23 -17.82 -8.94
N VAL A 74 -3.37 -16.60 -9.45
CA VAL A 74 -2.55 -16.09 -10.54
C VAL A 74 -1.62 -15.00 -10.00
N VAL A 75 -0.32 -15.21 -10.14
CA VAL A 75 0.71 -14.23 -9.75
C VAL A 75 0.65 -13.04 -10.70
N LEU A 76 0.58 -11.83 -10.14
CA LEU A 76 0.62 -10.56 -10.88
C LEU A 76 1.80 -9.73 -10.39
N ASN A 77 2.88 -9.71 -11.19
CA ASN A 77 4.15 -9.08 -10.85
C ASN A 77 4.53 -8.01 -11.87
N MET A 78 4.08 -6.78 -11.64
CA MET A 78 4.35 -5.61 -12.49
C MET A 78 4.31 -4.32 -11.68
N GLN A 79 4.95 -3.27 -12.20
CA GLN A 79 4.72 -1.90 -11.75
C GLN A 79 3.32 -1.42 -12.16
N ASN A 80 2.89 -0.26 -11.64
CA ASN A 80 1.63 0.37 -12.08
C ASN A 80 1.67 0.64 -13.58
N CYS A 81 0.76 0.01 -14.31
CA CYS A 81 0.58 0.20 -15.75
C CYS A 81 -0.83 -0.28 -16.14
N PRO A 82 -1.33 0.06 -17.34
CA PRO A 82 -2.62 -0.43 -17.80
C PRO A 82 -2.71 -1.94 -17.82
N GLN A 83 -1.61 -2.63 -18.17
CA GLN A 83 -1.56 -4.08 -18.20
C GLN A 83 -1.79 -4.70 -16.81
N TRP A 84 -1.34 -4.03 -15.74
CA TRP A 84 -1.62 -4.45 -14.37
C TRP A 84 -3.12 -4.43 -14.09
N VAL A 85 -3.80 -3.34 -14.46
CA VAL A 85 -5.25 -3.19 -14.27
C VAL A 85 -6.03 -4.19 -15.13
N ILE A 86 -5.67 -4.32 -16.41
CA ILE A 86 -6.27 -5.28 -17.34
C ILE A 86 -6.12 -6.71 -16.80
N ALA A 87 -4.91 -7.11 -16.39
CA ALA A 87 -4.65 -8.45 -15.86
C ALA A 87 -5.41 -8.70 -14.54
N HIS A 88 -5.45 -7.72 -13.65
CA HIS A 88 -6.20 -7.81 -12.41
C HIS A 88 -7.67 -8.12 -12.67
N PHE A 89 -8.33 -7.35 -13.54
CA PHE A 89 -9.73 -7.57 -13.87
C PHE A 89 -9.94 -8.82 -14.74
N ALA A 90 -9.00 -9.21 -15.58
CA ALA A 90 -9.06 -10.47 -16.33
C ALA A 90 -9.04 -11.71 -15.41
N ILE A 91 -8.22 -11.70 -14.37
CA ILE A 91 -8.17 -12.75 -13.35
C ILE A 91 -9.50 -12.82 -12.60
N LEU A 92 -10.00 -11.67 -12.12
CA LEU A 92 -11.30 -11.59 -11.44
C LEU A 92 -12.47 -11.98 -12.35
N ARG A 93 -12.38 -11.75 -13.68
CA ARG A 93 -13.40 -12.16 -14.67
C ARG A 93 -13.54 -13.69 -14.77
N LEU A 94 -12.49 -14.42 -14.42
CA LEU A 94 -12.49 -15.89 -14.35
C LEU A 94 -12.82 -16.43 -12.96
N ASP A 95 -13.27 -15.58 -12.03
CA ASP A 95 -13.50 -15.94 -10.64
C ASP A 95 -12.21 -16.51 -9.96
N ALA A 96 -11.05 -16.16 -10.48
CA ALA A 96 -9.73 -16.54 -9.97
C ALA A 96 -9.20 -15.49 -8.99
N VAL A 97 -8.16 -15.83 -8.26
CA VAL A 97 -7.59 -15.03 -7.16
C VAL A 97 -6.32 -14.33 -7.62
N VAL A 98 -6.28 -13.02 -7.49
CA VAL A 98 -5.08 -12.23 -7.80
C VAL A 98 -4.06 -12.36 -6.67
N VAL A 99 -2.83 -12.72 -7.00
CA VAL A 99 -1.68 -12.70 -6.09
C VAL A 99 -0.75 -11.56 -6.49
N PRO A 100 -0.95 -10.36 -5.93
CA PRO A 100 -0.12 -9.21 -6.26
C PRO A 100 1.25 -9.34 -5.61
N VAL A 101 2.31 -9.15 -6.40
CA VAL A 101 3.69 -9.31 -5.95
C VAL A 101 4.47 -8.02 -6.16
N ASN A 102 5.28 -7.68 -5.17
CA ASN A 102 6.15 -6.52 -5.25
C ASN A 102 7.20 -6.72 -6.37
N PRO A 103 7.24 -5.85 -7.39
CA PRO A 103 8.18 -5.95 -8.50
C PRO A 103 9.66 -5.80 -8.10
N MET A 104 9.95 -5.40 -6.86
CA MET A 104 11.32 -5.33 -6.33
C MET A 104 11.81 -6.66 -5.75
N ASN A 105 10.94 -7.65 -5.60
CA ASN A 105 11.31 -8.97 -5.07
C ASN A 105 12.31 -9.67 -6.01
N ARG A 106 13.25 -10.38 -5.39
CA ARG A 106 14.28 -11.15 -6.10
C ARG A 106 13.93 -12.63 -6.15
N MET A 107 14.73 -13.39 -6.89
CA MET A 107 14.51 -14.82 -7.18
C MET A 107 14.13 -15.62 -5.92
N GLU A 108 14.86 -15.49 -4.82
CA GLU A 108 14.59 -16.26 -3.60
C GLU A 108 13.24 -15.92 -2.96
N GLU A 109 12.87 -14.64 -2.96
CA GLU A 109 11.58 -14.19 -2.47
C GLU A 109 10.45 -14.65 -3.41
N LEU A 110 10.64 -14.54 -4.71
CA LEU A 110 9.65 -14.91 -5.72
C LEU A 110 9.29 -16.41 -5.68
N LYS A 111 10.21 -17.29 -5.27
CA LYS A 111 9.88 -18.70 -5.02
C LYS A 111 8.73 -18.86 -4.03
N HIS A 112 8.74 -18.09 -2.96
CA HIS A 112 7.67 -18.13 -1.95
C HIS A 112 6.30 -17.75 -2.54
N TYR A 113 6.26 -16.72 -3.40
CA TYR A 113 5.02 -16.27 -4.04
C TYR A 113 4.50 -17.21 -5.15
N ILE A 114 5.32 -18.16 -5.58
CA ILE A 114 4.88 -19.26 -6.46
C ILE A 114 4.38 -20.44 -5.62
N LEU A 115 5.13 -20.83 -4.60
CA LEU A 115 4.89 -22.03 -3.80
C LEU A 115 3.71 -21.90 -2.83
N ASP A 116 3.68 -20.84 -2.03
CA ASP A 116 2.69 -20.70 -0.96
C ASP A 116 1.24 -20.62 -1.49
N PRO A 117 0.94 -19.85 -2.56
CA PRO A 117 -0.39 -19.84 -3.17
C PRO A 117 -0.66 -21.02 -4.13
N ASP A 118 0.29 -21.94 -4.36
CA ASP A 118 0.23 -22.96 -5.41
C ASP A 118 -0.02 -22.38 -6.80
N ALA A 119 0.64 -21.28 -7.14
CA ALA A 119 0.44 -20.62 -8.43
C ALA A 119 0.99 -21.45 -9.58
N ARG A 120 0.22 -21.55 -10.67
CA ARG A 120 0.62 -22.24 -11.91
C ARG A 120 0.75 -21.29 -13.09
N VAL A 121 0.14 -20.13 -13.00
CA VAL A 121 0.13 -19.08 -14.01
C VAL A 121 0.60 -17.78 -13.38
N ALA A 122 1.43 -17.05 -14.11
CA ALA A 122 1.87 -15.71 -13.71
C ALA A 122 1.75 -14.73 -14.90
N VAL A 123 1.47 -13.47 -14.58
CA VAL A 123 1.49 -12.35 -15.51
C VAL A 123 2.54 -11.34 -15.02
N THR A 124 3.45 -10.94 -15.89
CA THR A 124 4.58 -10.07 -15.51
C THR A 124 5.00 -9.15 -16.66
N SER A 125 5.76 -8.11 -16.35
CA SER A 125 6.41 -7.28 -17.37
C SER A 125 7.76 -7.85 -17.78
N ALA A 126 8.19 -7.54 -19.00
CA ALA A 126 9.39 -8.12 -19.61
C ALA A 126 10.69 -7.79 -18.87
N ASP A 127 10.75 -6.66 -18.15
CA ASP A 127 11.89 -6.30 -17.29
C ASP A 127 12.00 -7.18 -16.05
N LEU A 128 10.89 -7.74 -15.56
CA LEU A 128 10.80 -8.60 -14.37
C LEU A 128 10.74 -10.09 -14.71
N ALA A 129 10.38 -10.42 -15.94
CA ALA A 129 10.17 -11.80 -16.39
C ALA A 129 11.39 -12.71 -16.20
N PRO A 130 12.66 -12.30 -16.45
CA PRO A 130 13.82 -13.14 -16.21
C PRO A 130 13.95 -13.60 -14.76
N GLU A 131 13.74 -12.70 -13.80
CA GLU A 131 13.84 -13.01 -12.36
C GLU A 131 12.74 -13.99 -11.93
N LEU A 132 11.50 -13.78 -12.38
CA LEU A 132 10.37 -14.66 -12.07
C LEU A 132 10.52 -16.04 -12.73
N ALA A 133 11.02 -16.10 -13.97
CA ALA A 133 11.33 -17.36 -14.63
C ALA A 133 12.45 -18.12 -13.93
N ALA A 134 13.51 -17.43 -13.50
CA ALA A 134 14.60 -18.03 -12.73
C ALA A 134 14.10 -18.60 -11.39
N ALA A 135 13.24 -17.87 -10.68
CA ALA A 135 12.60 -18.35 -9.46
C ALA A 135 11.79 -19.64 -9.70
N SER A 136 10.98 -19.67 -10.76
CA SER A 136 10.21 -20.86 -11.14
C SER A 136 11.12 -22.04 -11.53
N ASN A 137 12.15 -21.78 -12.36
CA ASN A 137 13.06 -22.80 -12.86
C ASN A 137 13.88 -23.46 -11.73
N ALA A 138 14.14 -22.75 -10.64
CA ALA A 138 14.83 -23.26 -9.47
C ALA A 138 13.97 -24.16 -8.56
N LEU A 139 12.66 -24.25 -8.81
CA LEU A 139 11.77 -25.13 -8.06
C LEU A 139 11.76 -26.55 -8.62
N GLU A 140 11.27 -27.50 -7.81
CA GLU A 140 10.97 -28.85 -8.26
C GLU A 140 10.00 -28.84 -9.46
N PRO A 141 10.16 -29.68 -10.49
CA PRO A 141 9.36 -29.64 -11.72
C PRO A 141 7.85 -29.65 -11.52
N SER A 142 7.35 -30.33 -10.50
CA SER A 142 5.92 -30.40 -10.15
C SER A 142 5.38 -29.10 -9.55
N LEU A 143 6.25 -28.22 -9.05
CA LEU A 143 5.90 -26.98 -8.34
C LEU A 143 6.09 -25.73 -9.20
N ARG A 144 6.67 -25.86 -10.39
CA ARG A 144 6.95 -24.74 -11.31
C ARG A 144 5.68 -24.14 -11.89
N LEU A 145 5.80 -22.88 -12.31
CA LEU A 145 4.80 -22.26 -13.18
C LEU A 145 4.67 -23.08 -14.48
N LYS A 146 3.44 -23.21 -14.95
CA LYS A 146 3.14 -23.83 -16.25
C LYS A 146 3.05 -22.80 -17.35
N HIS A 147 2.59 -21.61 -17.03
CA HIS A 147 2.44 -20.53 -18.00
C HIS A 147 2.93 -19.20 -17.39
N LEU A 148 3.73 -18.49 -18.18
CA LEU A 148 4.19 -17.14 -17.90
C LEU A 148 3.75 -16.22 -19.03
N LEU A 149 2.81 -15.30 -18.75
CA LEU A 149 2.38 -14.31 -19.71
C LEU A 149 3.19 -13.03 -19.48
N VAL A 150 3.86 -12.56 -20.52
CA VAL A 150 4.82 -11.45 -20.45
C VAL A 150 4.35 -10.29 -21.31
N THR A 151 4.28 -9.11 -20.73
CA THR A 151 3.99 -7.86 -21.44
C THR A 151 5.23 -6.99 -21.57
N GLN A 152 5.40 -6.36 -22.74
CA GLN A 152 6.32 -5.23 -22.92
C GLN A 152 5.58 -3.94 -22.52
N PHE A 153 6.29 -2.95 -21.99
CA PHE A 153 5.66 -1.64 -21.79
C PHE A 153 5.19 -1.04 -23.12
N THR A 154 5.95 -1.27 -24.19
CA THR A 154 5.64 -0.84 -25.56
C THR A 154 4.43 -1.54 -26.21
N ASP A 155 3.86 -2.56 -25.58
CA ASP A 155 2.57 -3.14 -26.03
C ASP A 155 1.41 -2.16 -25.87
N VAL A 156 1.54 -1.14 -25.00
CA VAL A 156 0.46 -0.23 -24.62
C VAL A 156 0.71 1.23 -24.99
N PHE A 157 1.88 1.57 -25.50
CA PHE A 157 2.14 2.90 -26.05
C PHE A 157 3.16 2.82 -27.20
N ALA A 158 3.14 3.81 -28.09
CA ALA A 158 4.13 3.93 -29.16
C ALA A 158 5.16 4.99 -28.78
N ALA A 159 6.45 4.65 -28.82
CA ALA A 159 7.54 5.57 -28.50
C ALA A 159 7.49 6.87 -29.34
N ALA A 160 7.03 6.79 -30.60
CA ALA A 160 6.86 7.95 -31.48
C ALA A 160 5.81 8.97 -30.99
N ASN A 161 4.93 8.58 -30.09
CA ASN A 161 3.85 9.43 -29.57
C ASN A 161 4.19 10.02 -28.19
N LEU A 162 5.38 9.73 -27.65
CA LEU A 162 5.79 10.20 -26.34
C LEU A 162 6.39 11.61 -26.46
N GLY A 163 5.74 12.58 -25.82
CA GLY A 163 6.31 13.88 -25.58
C GLY A 163 7.18 13.88 -24.30
N PRO A 164 7.99 14.94 -24.10
CA PRO A 164 8.81 15.09 -22.88
C PRO A 164 7.98 15.15 -21.59
N ASP A 165 6.68 15.48 -21.70
CA ASP A 165 5.77 15.57 -20.57
C ASP A 165 5.10 14.23 -20.22
N GLU A 166 5.34 13.19 -21.01
CA GLU A 166 4.72 11.88 -20.82
C GLU A 166 5.66 10.89 -20.11
N MET A 167 6.97 11.03 -20.33
CA MET A 167 7.97 10.12 -19.81
C MET A 167 9.27 10.86 -19.47
N PRO A 168 9.82 10.72 -18.26
CA PRO A 168 11.15 11.23 -17.93
C PRO A 168 12.22 10.54 -18.80
N PRO A 169 13.24 11.27 -19.31
CA PRO A 169 14.34 10.69 -20.08
C PRO A 169 15.05 9.54 -19.34
N ALA A 170 15.17 9.62 -18.03
CA ALA A 170 15.77 8.58 -17.19
C ALA A 170 15.03 7.22 -17.24
N TRP A 171 13.79 7.19 -17.74
CA TRP A 171 13.01 5.95 -17.89
C TRP A 171 13.09 5.33 -19.28
N HIS A 172 13.73 6.01 -20.25
CA HIS A 172 13.83 5.51 -21.63
C HIS A 172 14.50 4.15 -21.70
N ASP A 173 15.65 3.96 -21.05
CA ASP A 173 16.39 2.68 -21.06
C ASP A 173 15.65 1.56 -20.31
N TRP A 174 14.67 1.93 -19.48
CA TRP A 174 13.84 0.97 -18.77
C TRP A 174 12.58 0.59 -19.54
N LEU A 175 11.82 1.56 -20.07
CA LEU A 175 10.47 1.36 -20.59
C LEU A 175 10.40 1.12 -22.11
N LEU A 176 11.38 1.66 -22.90
CA LEU A 176 11.34 1.58 -24.36
C LEU A 176 11.91 0.29 -24.96
N PRO A 177 12.94 -0.35 -24.37
CA PRO A 177 13.48 -1.56 -24.99
C PRO A 177 12.48 -2.71 -25.02
N VAL A 178 12.33 -3.32 -26.18
CA VAL A 178 11.68 -4.63 -26.32
C VAL A 178 12.69 -5.70 -25.87
N ARG A 179 12.28 -6.55 -24.92
CA ARG A 179 13.12 -7.57 -24.32
C ARG A 179 12.72 -8.95 -24.80
N ASP A 180 13.71 -9.81 -24.94
CA ASP A 180 13.47 -11.23 -25.25
C ASP A 180 12.68 -11.90 -24.12
N LEU A 181 11.83 -12.84 -24.49
CA LEU A 181 11.07 -13.63 -23.54
C LEU A 181 11.99 -14.66 -22.87
N PRO A 182 11.91 -14.83 -21.54
CA PRO A 182 12.75 -15.80 -20.84
C PRO A 182 12.35 -17.24 -21.14
N VAL A 183 13.23 -18.18 -20.79
CA VAL A 183 12.93 -19.61 -20.85
C VAL A 183 12.28 -20.08 -19.56
N LEU A 184 11.10 -20.69 -19.67
CA LEU A 184 10.39 -21.31 -18.56
C LEU A 184 10.52 -22.84 -18.68
N GLN A 185 11.33 -23.47 -17.82
CA GLN A 185 11.58 -24.92 -17.85
C GLN A 185 10.33 -25.73 -17.47
N GLY A 186 9.87 -26.57 -18.41
CA GLY A 186 8.66 -27.38 -18.20
C GLY A 186 7.35 -26.61 -18.26
N GLY A 187 7.39 -25.37 -18.75
CA GLY A 187 6.25 -24.48 -18.98
C GLY A 187 6.35 -23.75 -20.31
N GLN A 188 5.44 -22.82 -20.54
CA GLN A 188 5.36 -22.01 -21.75
C GLN A 188 5.34 -20.53 -21.41
N VAL A 189 6.00 -19.72 -22.24
CA VAL A 189 5.97 -18.25 -22.15
C VAL A 189 5.10 -17.72 -23.28
N HIS A 190 4.19 -16.79 -22.95
CA HIS A 190 3.22 -16.21 -23.86
C HIS A 190 3.42 -14.70 -23.96
N ALA A 191 3.38 -14.16 -25.16
CA ALA A 191 3.43 -12.72 -25.39
C ALA A 191 2.05 -12.08 -25.15
N TRP A 192 2.02 -10.95 -24.44
CA TRP A 192 0.82 -10.17 -24.17
C TRP A 192 0.05 -9.78 -25.42
N ALA A 193 0.75 -9.26 -26.43
CA ALA A 193 0.14 -8.83 -27.68
C ALA A 193 -0.60 -9.97 -28.41
N GLN A 194 -0.10 -11.20 -28.29
CA GLN A 194 -0.77 -12.39 -28.83
C GLN A 194 -1.98 -12.79 -27.97
N ALA A 195 -1.88 -12.69 -26.64
CA ALA A 195 -2.97 -13.01 -25.73
C ALA A 195 -4.19 -12.09 -25.96
N LEU A 196 -3.98 -10.81 -26.25
CA LEU A 196 -5.05 -9.88 -26.56
C LEU A 196 -5.74 -10.09 -27.93
N GLN A 197 -5.24 -11.01 -28.76
CA GLN A 197 -5.91 -11.41 -29.99
C GLN A 197 -6.85 -12.61 -29.79
N THR A 198 -6.88 -13.19 -28.60
CA THR A 198 -7.74 -14.33 -28.28
C THR A 198 -9.22 -13.93 -28.42
N PRO A 199 -10.03 -14.68 -29.17
CA PRO A 199 -11.47 -14.47 -29.22
C PRO A 199 -12.10 -14.58 -27.83
N VAL A 200 -13.08 -13.72 -27.56
CA VAL A 200 -13.75 -13.70 -26.25
C VAL A 200 -14.71 -14.88 -26.15
N GLU A 201 -14.35 -15.86 -25.33
CA GLU A 201 -15.16 -17.02 -24.98
C GLU A 201 -15.10 -17.22 -23.45
N LEU A 202 -16.04 -16.65 -22.74
CA LEU A 202 -16.04 -16.61 -21.28
C LEU A 202 -17.31 -17.21 -20.69
N PRO A 203 -17.19 -18.02 -19.61
CA PRO A 203 -18.37 -18.47 -18.86
C PRO A 203 -19.04 -17.29 -18.15
N PRO A 204 -20.28 -17.44 -17.71
CA PRO A 204 -20.89 -16.50 -16.77
C PRO A 204 -20.04 -16.35 -15.52
N VAL A 205 -20.01 -15.14 -14.96
CA VAL A 205 -19.41 -14.89 -13.63
C VAL A 205 -20.17 -15.66 -12.57
N SER A 206 -19.49 -16.40 -11.73
CA SER A 206 -20.08 -17.24 -10.68
C SER A 206 -19.56 -16.88 -9.28
N ALA A 207 -18.58 -16.00 -9.16
CA ALA A 207 -18.08 -15.55 -7.87
C ALA A 207 -19.13 -14.68 -7.14
N ASN A 208 -19.24 -14.90 -5.86
CA ASN A 208 -20.05 -14.12 -4.94
C ASN A 208 -19.15 -13.29 -4.00
N SER A 209 -19.76 -12.50 -3.11
CA SER A 209 -19.04 -11.64 -2.17
C SER A 209 -18.11 -12.39 -1.20
N ASP A 210 -18.38 -13.65 -0.94
CA ASP A 210 -17.63 -14.46 0.04
C ASP A 210 -16.46 -15.24 -0.56
N ASP A 211 -16.41 -15.35 -1.90
CA ASP A 211 -15.30 -15.96 -2.61
C ASP A 211 -14.02 -15.10 -2.48
N LEU A 212 -12.86 -15.75 -2.46
CA LEU A 212 -11.58 -15.04 -2.46
C LEU A 212 -11.38 -14.29 -3.77
N ALA A 213 -10.94 -13.05 -3.66
CA ALA A 213 -10.64 -12.19 -4.80
C ALA A 213 -9.14 -11.90 -4.93
N VAL A 214 -8.50 -11.57 -3.81
CA VAL A 214 -7.09 -11.20 -3.79
C VAL A 214 -6.37 -11.82 -2.60
N LEU A 215 -5.08 -12.12 -2.79
CA LEU A 215 -4.20 -12.69 -1.78
C LEU A 215 -2.92 -11.83 -1.67
N PRO A 216 -3.01 -10.59 -1.18
CA PRO A 216 -1.83 -9.76 -0.95
C PRO A 216 -1.02 -10.30 0.23
N TYR A 217 0.30 -10.17 0.15
CA TYR A 217 1.20 -10.67 1.18
C TYR A 217 1.67 -9.54 2.09
N THR A 218 1.66 -9.80 3.39
CA THR A 218 2.23 -8.90 4.40
C THR A 218 3.60 -9.41 4.83
N SER A 219 4.55 -8.51 4.96
CA SER A 219 5.85 -8.81 5.57
C SER A 219 5.61 -9.12 7.05
N GLY A 220 5.39 -10.40 7.35
CA GLY A 220 5.23 -10.86 8.72
C GLY A 220 6.37 -10.38 9.61
N THR A 221 6.06 -10.09 10.86
CA THR A 221 7.05 -9.63 11.84
C THR A 221 8.03 -10.72 12.27
N THR A 222 7.86 -11.97 11.83
CA THR A 222 8.66 -13.13 12.28
C THR A 222 8.70 -14.22 11.20
N GLY A 223 9.31 -13.98 10.03
CA GLY A 223 9.47 -15.02 9.01
C GLY A 223 8.98 -14.64 7.62
N LEU A 224 8.71 -15.64 6.79
CA LEU A 224 8.22 -15.46 5.41
C LEU A 224 6.91 -14.67 5.35
N PRO A 225 6.69 -13.88 4.30
CA PRO A 225 5.45 -13.15 4.08
C PRO A 225 4.22 -14.07 4.12
N LYS A 226 3.11 -13.57 4.68
CA LYS A 226 1.86 -14.32 4.81
C LYS A 226 0.82 -13.76 3.86
N GLY A 227 0.14 -14.61 3.11
CA GLY A 227 -0.98 -14.21 2.24
C GLY A 227 -2.22 -13.87 3.05
N CYS A 228 -2.75 -12.67 2.90
CA CYS A 228 -3.98 -12.21 3.54
C CYS A 228 -5.17 -12.55 2.65
N MET A 229 -6.08 -13.40 3.12
CA MET A 229 -7.25 -13.84 2.37
C MET A 229 -8.34 -12.76 2.34
N HIS A 230 -8.45 -12.03 1.23
CA HIS A 230 -9.52 -11.06 1.02
C HIS A 230 -10.57 -11.57 0.05
N THR A 231 -11.83 -11.41 0.44
CA THR A 231 -12.97 -11.75 -0.40
C THR A 231 -13.35 -10.58 -1.31
N HIS A 232 -14.19 -10.85 -2.30
CA HIS A 232 -14.81 -9.76 -3.08
C HIS A 232 -15.52 -8.77 -2.16
N GLY A 233 -16.23 -9.23 -1.14
CA GLY A 233 -16.96 -8.38 -0.20
C GLY A 233 -16.07 -7.49 0.65
N SER A 234 -14.95 -8.01 1.17
CA SER A 234 -14.05 -7.18 2.00
C SER A 234 -13.37 -6.06 1.21
N ILE A 235 -12.98 -6.33 -0.04
CA ILE A 235 -12.43 -5.31 -0.94
C ILE A 235 -13.52 -4.34 -1.41
N MET A 236 -14.70 -4.87 -1.77
CA MET A 236 -15.85 -4.06 -2.20
C MET A 236 -16.24 -3.03 -1.14
N HIS A 237 -16.28 -3.44 0.13
CA HIS A 237 -16.60 -2.53 1.24
C HIS A 237 -15.68 -1.30 1.20
N ASN A 238 -14.37 -1.50 1.18
CA ASN A 238 -13.42 -0.40 1.24
C ASN A 238 -13.32 0.38 -0.09
N ALA A 239 -13.57 -0.24 -1.23
CA ALA A 239 -13.67 0.48 -2.51
C ALA A 239 -14.83 1.49 -2.49
N VAL A 240 -16.01 1.06 -2.01
CA VAL A 240 -17.20 1.93 -1.87
C VAL A 240 -16.96 3.00 -0.79
N ALA A 241 -16.50 2.58 0.38
CA ALA A 241 -16.26 3.49 1.51
C ALA A 241 -15.22 4.56 1.18
N SER A 242 -14.13 4.21 0.50
CA SER A 242 -13.09 5.18 0.08
C SER A 242 -13.66 6.25 -0.86
N GLY A 243 -14.47 5.86 -1.84
CA GLY A 243 -15.14 6.81 -2.74
C GLY A 243 -16.09 7.74 -2.02
N LEU A 244 -16.91 7.21 -1.12
CA LEU A 244 -17.84 8.00 -0.32
C LEU A 244 -17.11 8.95 0.64
N TRP A 245 -16.05 8.48 1.32
CA TRP A 245 -15.28 9.30 2.25
C TRP A 245 -14.63 10.49 1.57
N SER A 246 -14.03 10.26 0.41
CA SER A 246 -13.38 11.29 -0.40
C SER A 246 -14.36 12.17 -1.20
N ASN A 247 -15.67 11.96 -1.04
CA ASN A 247 -16.70 12.64 -1.85
C ASN A 247 -16.47 12.53 -3.36
N SER A 248 -16.00 11.38 -3.79
CA SER A 248 -15.63 11.15 -5.18
C SER A 248 -16.85 10.98 -6.09
N THR A 249 -16.72 11.50 -7.29
CA THR A 249 -17.74 11.46 -8.36
C THR A 249 -17.12 10.90 -9.64
N PRO A 250 -17.91 10.55 -10.65
CA PRO A 250 -17.36 10.14 -11.95
C PRO A 250 -16.47 11.21 -12.60
N GLU A 251 -16.65 12.48 -12.27
CA GLU A 251 -15.86 13.58 -12.84
C GLU A 251 -14.45 13.68 -12.25
N ASN A 252 -14.15 12.90 -11.22
CA ASN A 252 -12.83 12.95 -10.61
C ASN A 252 -11.75 12.33 -11.51
N VAL A 253 -10.57 12.93 -11.41
CA VAL A 253 -9.34 12.46 -12.03
C VAL A 253 -8.34 12.14 -10.91
N GLY A 254 -7.98 10.88 -10.79
CA GLY A 254 -7.05 10.40 -9.77
C GLY A 254 -5.62 10.24 -10.29
N LEU A 255 -4.60 10.53 -9.45
CA LEU A 255 -3.21 10.18 -9.75
C LEU A 255 -2.88 8.80 -9.15
N GLY A 256 -2.65 7.82 -9.99
CA GLY A 256 -2.39 6.43 -9.64
C GLY A 256 -0.91 6.10 -9.58
N VAL A 257 -0.21 6.59 -8.55
CA VAL A 257 1.23 6.36 -8.33
C VAL A 257 1.52 5.46 -7.13
N VAL A 258 0.64 5.41 -6.14
CA VAL A 258 0.77 4.44 -5.05
C VAL A 258 0.73 3.03 -5.64
N PRO A 259 1.70 2.15 -5.27
CA PRO A 259 1.80 0.84 -5.91
C PRO A 259 0.51 0.01 -5.80
N MET A 260 0.01 -0.49 -6.95
CA MET A 260 -1.20 -1.30 -7.01
C MET A 260 -0.99 -2.74 -6.51
N PHE A 261 0.27 -3.21 -6.45
CA PHE A 261 0.57 -4.48 -5.76
C PHE A 261 0.38 -4.36 -4.23
N HIS A 262 0.33 -3.14 -3.70
CA HIS A 262 0.02 -2.86 -2.30
C HIS A 262 -1.48 -2.58 -2.14
N ILE A 263 -2.06 -3.03 -1.02
CA ILE A 263 -3.50 -2.98 -0.77
C ILE A 263 -4.10 -1.57 -0.89
N THR A 264 -3.37 -0.51 -0.51
CA THR A 264 -3.84 0.87 -0.62
C THR A 264 -4.01 1.30 -2.08
N GLY A 265 -3.01 1.07 -2.94
CA GLY A 265 -3.09 1.38 -4.36
C GLY A 265 -4.16 0.55 -5.08
N MET A 266 -4.27 -0.72 -4.71
CA MET A 266 -5.28 -1.62 -5.28
C MET A 266 -6.70 -1.18 -4.92
N VAL A 267 -6.98 -0.95 -3.64
CA VAL A 267 -8.36 -0.75 -3.16
C VAL A 267 -8.77 0.72 -3.21
N SER A 268 -8.02 1.60 -2.53
CA SER A 268 -8.43 3.00 -2.38
C SER A 268 -8.16 3.85 -3.63
N VAL A 269 -7.26 3.41 -4.52
CA VAL A 269 -6.97 4.11 -5.77
C VAL A 269 -7.68 3.41 -6.94
N MET A 270 -7.31 2.17 -7.28
CA MET A 270 -7.83 1.50 -8.48
C MET A 270 -9.30 1.09 -8.33
N HIS A 271 -9.63 0.23 -7.34
CA HIS A 271 -11.01 -0.27 -7.21
C HIS A 271 -12.02 0.85 -6.91
N ALA A 272 -11.65 1.82 -6.07
CA ALA A 272 -12.52 2.96 -5.79
C ALA A 272 -12.79 3.80 -7.05
N SER A 273 -11.76 4.10 -7.86
CA SER A 273 -11.93 4.84 -9.12
C SER A 273 -12.80 4.09 -10.12
N ILE A 274 -12.58 2.79 -10.31
CA ILE A 274 -13.38 1.96 -11.22
C ILE A 274 -14.83 1.85 -10.74
N TYR A 275 -15.07 1.66 -9.45
CA TYR A 275 -16.43 1.60 -8.88
C TYR A 275 -17.22 2.87 -9.15
N ILE A 276 -16.58 4.03 -9.01
CA ILE A 276 -17.23 5.34 -9.20
C ILE A 276 -17.38 5.69 -10.67
N GLY A 277 -16.52 5.19 -11.55
CA GLY A 277 -16.43 5.58 -12.95
C GLY A 277 -15.51 6.79 -13.17
N ALA A 278 -14.52 7.01 -12.29
CA ALA A 278 -13.53 8.09 -12.39
C ALA A 278 -12.42 7.76 -13.41
N THR A 279 -11.62 8.75 -13.78
CA THR A 279 -10.42 8.58 -14.62
C THR A 279 -9.19 8.43 -13.75
N LEU A 280 -8.27 7.53 -14.11
CA LEU A 280 -7.03 7.30 -13.39
C LEU A 280 -5.81 7.56 -14.28
N ILE A 281 -4.96 8.50 -13.87
CA ILE A 281 -3.71 8.82 -14.53
C ILE A 281 -2.62 7.98 -13.87
N LEU A 282 -2.03 7.03 -14.60
CA LEU A 282 -1.09 6.05 -14.06
C LEU A 282 0.36 6.52 -14.17
N MET A 283 1.11 6.32 -13.10
CA MET A 283 2.56 6.43 -13.06
C MET A 283 3.16 5.09 -12.60
N PRO A 284 4.17 4.53 -13.33
CA PRO A 284 4.77 3.26 -12.95
C PRO A 284 5.66 3.38 -11.70
N ARG A 285 6.27 4.54 -11.50
CA ARG A 285 7.09 4.90 -10.33
C ARG A 285 6.92 6.37 -10.02
N TRP A 286 7.33 6.76 -8.81
CA TRP A 286 7.36 8.15 -8.43
C TRP A 286 8.44 8.92 -9.19
N ASP A 287 8.06 10.03 -9.77
CA ASP A 287 8.93 11.10 -10.28
C ASP A 287 8.18 12.42 -10.04
N ARG A 288 8.75 13.32 -9.25
CA ARG A 288 8.08 14.54 -8.81
C ARG A 288 7.79 15.51 -9.96
N GLU A 289 8.69 15.58 -10.95
CA GLU A 289 8.54 16.48 -12.08
C GLU A 289 7.42 15.99 -13.02
N LEU A 290 7.38 14.68 -13.29
CA LEU A 290 6.31 14.09 -14.05
C LEU A 290 4.96 14.21 -13.30
N ALA A 291 4.95 13.97 -11.98
CA ALA A 291 3.73 14.11 -11.18
C ALA A 291 3.16 15.54 -11.26
N GLY A 292 4.00 16.57 -11.10
CA GLY A 292 3.59 17.96 -11.24
C GLY A 292 3.01 18.28 -12.63
N ARG A 293 3.67 17.81 -13.69
CA ARG A 293 3.18 17.98 -15.08
C ARG A 293 1.85 17.25 -15.33
N LEU A 294 1.73 16.00 -14.86
CA LEU A 294 0.50 15.21 -15.03
C LEU A 294 -0.68 15.82 -14.26
N ILE A 295 -0.45 16.31 -13.03
CA ILE A 295 -1.48 17.02 -12.26
C ILE A 295 -1.97 18.24 -13.05
N SER A 296 -1.05 19.07 -13.54
CA SER A 296 -1.38 20.25 -14.35
C SER A 296 -2.10 19.90 -15.64
N LYS A 297 -1.58 18.93 -16.41
CA LYS A 297 -2.08 18.56 -17.73
C LYS A 297 -3.47 17.94 -17.68
N TRP A 298 -3.67 17.01 -16.74
CA TRP A 298 -4.91 16.24 -16.64
C TRP A 298 -5.89 16.79 -15.62
N GLN A 299 -5.55 17.92 -15.00
CA GLN A 299 -6.37 18.56 -13.96
C GLN A 299 -6.77 17.56 -12.87
N VAL A 300 -5.76 16.89 -12.32
CA VAL A 300 -5.96 15.86 -11.28
C VAL A 300 -6.64 16.46 -10.07
N THR A 301 -7.72 15.82 -9.62
CA THR A 301 -8.53 16.28 -8.49
C THR A 301 -8.22 15.51 -7.20
N HIS A 302 -7.80 14.25 -7.31
CA HIS A 302 -7.58 13.35 -6.19
C HIS A 302 -6.18 12.73 -6.25
N TRP A 303 -5.43 12.84 -5.17
CA TRP A 303 -4.12 12.24 -5.08
C TRP A 303 -3.92 11.51 -3.75
N THR A 304 -4.12 10.19 -3.77
CA THR A 304 -3.68 9.31 -2.69
C THR A 304 -2.17 9.10 -2.78
N ASN A 305 -1.46 9.32 -1.69
CA ASN A 305 0.00 9.33 -1.68
C ASN A 305 0.58 8.88 -0.33
N ILE A 306 1.91 8.98 -0.21
CA ILE A 306 2.63 8.90 1.07
C ILE A 306 3.32 10.25 1.33
N PRO A 307 3.54 10.64 2.60
CA PRO A 307 4.11 11.94 2.94
C PRO A 307 5.40 12.30 2.21
N THR A 308 6.26 11.31 1.94
CA THR A 308 7.53 11.53 1.22
C THR A 308 7.33 12.03 -0.21
N MET A 309 6.27 11.60 -0.90
CA MET A 309 5.93 12.09 -2.24
C MET A 309 5.53 13.57 -2.21
N VAL A 310 4.75 13.95 -1.22
CA VAL A 310 4.32 15.36 -1.03
C VAL A 310 5.53 16.24 -0.72
N ILE A 311 6.38 15.81 0.22
CA ILE A 311 7.61 16.53 0.59
C ILE A 311 8.49 16.73 -0.65
N ASP A 312 8.66 15.70 -1.45
CA ASP A 312 9.51 15.72 -2.65
C ASP A 312 8.92 16.65 -3.72
N LEU A 313 7.61 16.59 -4.00
CA LEU A 313 6.93 17.48 -4.94
C LEU A 313 7.05 18.96 -4.51
N LEU A 314 6.78 19.25 -3.23
CA LEU A 314 6.92 20.61 -2.69
C LEU A 314 8.38 21.09 -2.67
N GLY A 315 9.35 20.18 -2.69
CA GLY A 315 10.78 20.45 -2.82
C GLY A 315 11.26 20.64 -4.26
N SER A 316 10.38 20.50 -5.27
CA SER A 316 10.77 20.69 -6.68
C SER A 316 11.22 22.13 -6.94
N PRO A 317 12.35 22.35 -7.63
CA PRO A 317 12.76 23.67 -8.09
C PRO A 317 11.79 24.26 -9.14
N ASN A 318 11.00 23.41 -9.78
CA ASN A 318 10.02 23.77 -10.81
C ASN A 318 8.59 23.87 -10.27
N LEU A 319 8.38 23.82 -8.95
CA LEU A 319 7.05 23.81 -8.33
C LEU A 319 6.14 24.93 -8.83
N SER A 320 6.69 26.13 -9.06
CA SER A 320 5.95 27.30 -9.57
C SER A 320 5.47 27.16 -11.01
N GLN A 321 5.94 26.15 -11.75
CA GLN A 321 5.52 25.87 -13.12
C GLN A 321 4.35 24.89 -13.17
N PHE A 322 4.00 24.26 -12.04
CA PHE A 322 2.92 23.29 -11.96
C PHE A 322 1.63 23.96 -11.49
N ASP A 323 0.57 23.76 -12.24
CA ASP A 323 -0.78 24.14 -11.80
C ASP A 323 -1.35 22.99 -10.93
N LEU A 324 -1.34 23.18 -9.62
CA LEU A 324 -1.90 22.25 -8.64
C LEU A 324 -3.31 22.66 -8.18
N SER A 325 -3.91 23.70 -8.76
CA SER A 325 -5.18 24.28 -8.33
C SER A 325 -6.39 23.35 -8.51
N SER A 326 -6.27 22.35 -9.38
CA SER A 326 -7.29 21.32 -9.59
C SER A 326 -7.40 20.32 -8.43
N LEU A 327 -6.37 20.19 -7.58
CA LEU A 327 -6.39 19.27 -6.46
C LEU A 327 -7.47 19.66 -5.42
N GLN A 328 -8.36 18.73 -5.14
CA GLN A 328 -9.44 18.88 -4.16
C GLN A 328 -9.22 17.97 -2.95
N ASN A 329 -8.64 16.79 -3.17
CA ASN A 329 -8.40 15.80 -2.14
C ASN A 329 -6.96 15.30 -2.21
N ILE A 330 -6.23 15.47 -1.11
CA ILE A 330 -4.88 14.97 -0.93
C ILE A 330 -4.78 14.25 0.40
N GLY A 331 -4.28 13.03 0.38
CA GLY A 331 -4.17 12.27 1.62
C GLY A 331 -3.54 10.91 1.40
N GLY A 332 -3.42 10.17 2.48
CA GLY A 332 -2.82 8.85 2.44
C GLY A 332 -2.42 8.36 3.82
N GLY A 333 -1.48 7.45 3.86
CA GLY A 333 -1.06 6.82 5.10
C GLY A 333 0.31 6.18 4.98
N GLY A 334 0.59 5.27 5.93
CA GLY A 334 1.87 4.56 5.98
C GLY A 334 2.93 5.27 6.81
N ALA A 335 2.83 6.58 6.99
CA ALA A 335 3.59 7.41 7.91
C ALA A 335 2.77 8.66 8.26
N ALA A 336 3.09 9.31 9.37
CA ALA A 336 2.48 10.59 9.71
C ALA A 336 3.03 11.72 8.82
N MET A 337 2.17 12.66 8.43
CA MET A 337 2.57 13.85 7.70
C MET A 337 3.27 14.84 8.66
N PRO A 338 4.51 15.29 8.36
CA PRO A 338 5.16 16.30 9.16
C PRO A 338 4.33 17.60 9.23
N GLU A 339 4.16 18.14 10.44
CA GLU A 339 3.28 19.30 10.65
C GLU A 339 3.66 20.54 9.79
N PRO A 340 4.96 20.90 9.61
CA PRO A 340 5.33 22.01 8.76
C PRO A 340 4.91 21.81 7.29
N VAL A 341 4.93 20.56 6.81
CA VAL A 341 4.54 20.22 5.43
C VAL A 341 3.02 20.31 5.29
N ALA A 342 2.27 19.76 6.26
CA ALA A 342 0.82 19.89 6.29
C ALA A 342 0.37 21.35 6.33
N GLN A 343 1.06 22.19 7.12
CA GLN A 343 0.77 23.62 7.19
C GLN A 343 1.06 24.31 5.84
N ARG A 344 2.19 23.99 5.19
CA ARG A 344 2.54 24.53 3.86
C ARG A 344 1.48 24.19 2.80
N LEU A 345 0.90 22.98 2.82
CA LEU A 345 -0.20 22.61 1.92
C LEU A 345 -1.42 23.51 2.12
N ILE A 346 -1.75 23.85 3.37
CA ILE A 346 -2.86 24.76 3.68
C ILE A 346 -2.56 26.17 3.19
N ASP A 347 -1.39 26.71 3.53
CA ASP A 347 -1.02 28.12 3.28
C ASP A 347 -0.85 28.40 1.78
N GLN A 348 -0.29 27.48 1.02
CA GLN A 348 0.05 27.70 -0.39
C GLN A 348 -1.04 27.20 -1.36
N PHE A 349 -1.76 26.12 -1.00
CA PHE A 349 -2.67 25.44 -1.92
C PHE A 349 -4.10 25.30 -1.38
N ASN A 350 -4.35 25.76 -0.14
CA ASN A 350 -5.63 25.56 0.56
C ASN A 350 -6.05 24.08 0.64
N LEU A 351 -5.08 23.18 0.75
CA LEU A 351 -5.28 21.73 0.82
C LEU A 351 -5.01 21.23 2.23
N ARG A 352 -5.96 20.48 2.79
CA ARG A 352 -5.79 19.76 4.06
C ARG A 352 -5.36 18.32 3.75
N TYR A 353 -4.27 17.88 4.35
CA TYR A 353 -3.83 16.48 4.21
C TYR A 353 -4.69 15.56 5.06
N ILE A 354 -5.31 14.57 4.43
CA ILE A 354 -6.18 13.60 5.09
C ILE A 354 -5.37 12.34 5.41
N GLU A 355 -4.94 12.22 6.65
CA GLU A 355 -4.24 11.02 7.11
C GLU A 355 -5.22 9.86 7.29
N GLY A 356 -4.80 8.66 6.89
CA GLY A 356 -5.53 7.41 7.09
C GLY A 356 -4.62 6.31 7.58
N TYR A 357 -5.20 5.34 8.24
CA TYR A 357 -4.53 4.16 8.78
C TYR A 357 -5.21 2.89 8.32
N GLY A 358 -4.41 1.91 7.98
CA GLY A 358 -4.85 0.58 7.61
C GLY A 358 -3.69 -0.37 7.39
N LEU A 359 -4.02 -1.63 7.29
CA LEU A 359 -3.10 -2.75 7.14
C LEU A 359 -3.48 -3.56 5.91
N THR A 360 -2.61 -4.47 5.50
CA THR A 360 -2.97 -5.46 4.47
C THR A 360 -4.20 -6.24 4.90
N GLU A 361 -4.28 -6.60 6.18
CA GLU A 361 -5.35 -7.35 6.82
C GLU A 361 -6.70 -6.62 6.88
N THR A 362 -6.70 -5.29 6.67
CA THR A 362 -7.92 -4.45 6.74
C THR A 362 -8.36 -3.91 5.37
N ALA A 363 -7.86 -4.46 4.27
CA ALA A 363 -8.16 -4.01 2.90
C ALA A 363 -7.93 -2.49 2.70
N ALA A 364 -6.83 -1.93 3.21
CA ALA A 364 -6.49 -0.51 3.29
C ALA A 364 -7.24 0.20 4.43
N PRO A 365 -7.92 1.38 4.32
CA PRO A 365 -8.21 2.15 5.51
C PRO A 365 -9.20 1.45 6.45
N SER A 366 -8.80 1.39 7.72
CA SER A 366 -9.68 1.08 8.86
C SER A 366 -10.01 2.33 9.67
N HIS A 367 -9.16 3.37 9.56
CA HIS A 367 -9.37 4.70 10.11
C HIS A 367 -8.99 5.75 9.07
N SER A 368 -9.68 6.88 9.10
CA SER A 368 -9.34 8.03 8.28
C SER A 368 -9.78 9.32 8.99
N ASN A 369 -9.01 10.37 8.79
CA ASN A 369 -9.44 11.69 9.26
C ASN A 369 -10.68 12.14 8.50
N PRO A 370 -11.67 12.73 9.21
CA PRO A 370 -12.79 13.40 8.55
C PRO A 370 -12.28 14.56 7.70
N PRO A 371 -12.73 14.70 6.43
CA PRO A 371 -12.25 15.78 5.56
C PRO A 371 -12.49 17.18 6.12
N ASP A 372 -13.57 17.36 6.88
CA ASP A 372 -13.97 18.67 7.43
C ASP A 372 -13.20 19.04 8.70
N THR A 373 -12.78 18.05 9.50
CA THR A 373 -12.15 18.22 10.82
C THR A 373 -10.93 17.32 11.01
N PRO A 374 -9.94 17.32 10.10
CA PRO A 374 -8.78 16.46 10.24
C PRO A 374 -7.87 16.94 11.37
N LYS A 375 -7.37 15.99 12.18
CA LYS A 375 -6.29 16.23 13.14
C LYS A 375 -4.94 15.85 12.53
N LYS A 376 -3.92 16.65 12.82
CA LYS A 376 -2.55 16.38 12.36
C LYS A 376 -1.93 15.21 13.14
N GLN A 377 -1.10 14.41 12.48
CA GLN A 377 -0.39 13.27 13.07
C GLN A 377 -1.35 12.28 13.77
N CYS A 378 -2.50 12.08 13.18
CA CYS A 378 -3.60 11.31 13.72
C CYS A 378 -4.06 10.25 12.71
N LEU A 379 -4.35 9.03 13.20
CA LEU A 379 -4.91 7.97 12.36
C LEU A 379 -6.32 8.29 11.85
N GLY A 380 -7.00 9.22 12.51
CA GLY A 380 -8.38 9.58 12.27
C GLY A 380 -9.36 8.86 13.18
N ILE A 381 -10.60 8.77 12.73
CA ILE A 381 -11.70 8.04 13.39
C ILE A 381 -11.95 6.71 12.67
N PRO A 382 -12.61 5.73 13.33
CA PRO A 382 -12.97 4.48 12.67
C PRO A 382 -13.74 4.73 11.37
N PHE A 383 -13.41 3.97 10.34
CA PHE A 383 -14.02 4.07 9.02
C PHE A 383 -15.46 3.52 9.03
N MET A 384 -16.21 3.68 7.93
CA MET A 384 -17.60 3.20 7.85
C MET A 384 -17.71 1.72 8.23
N SER A 385 -18.69 1.38 9.05
CA SER A 385 -18.96 0.02 9.53
C SER A 385 -17.84 -0.62 10.36
N VAL A 386 -16.82 0.14 10.78
CA VAL A 386 -15.70 -0.36 11.58
C VAL A 386 -15.96 -0.10 13.08
N ASP A 387 -15.91 -1.17 13.88
CA ASP A 387 -15.81 -1.09 15.34
C ASP A 387 -14.34 -1.19 15.71
N SER A 388 -13.76 -0.10 16.22
CA SER A 388 -12.36 -0.06 16.63
C SER A 388 -12.23 0.31 18.09
N ARG A 389 -11.36 -0.40 18.81
CA ARG A 389 -11.15 -0.23 20.25
C ARG A 389 -9.65 -0.25 20.58
N VAL A 390 -9.32 0.24 21.75
CA VAL A 390 -7.98 0.14 22.35
C VAL A 390 -8.09 -0.81 23.54
N VAL A 391 -7.30 -1.88 23.50
CA VAL A 391 -7.34 -2.92 24.53
C VAL A 391 -5.96 -3.14 25.15
N ASP A 392 -5.93 -3.63 26.37
CA ASP A 392 -4.72 -4.17 26.98
C ASP A 392 -4.25 -5.40 26.17
N PRO A 393 -3.00 -5.45 25.69
CA PRO A 393 -2.55 -6.51 24.80
C PRO A 393 -2.46 -7.90 25.45
N GLU A 394 -2.40 -7.99 26.80
CA GLU A 394 -2.29 -9.24 27.55
C GLU A 394 -3.68 -9.76 27.96
N THR A 395 -4.51 -8.88 28.54
CA THR A 395 -5.83 -9.25 29.05
C THR A 395 -6.96 -9.10 28.04
N LEU A 396 -6.69 -8.37 26.95
CA LEU A 396 -7.65 -7.98 25.92
C LEU A 396 -8.81 -7.12 26.46
N GLN A 397 -8.74 -6.61 27.69
CA GLN A 397 -9.74 -5.73 28.25
C GLN A 397 -9.66 -4.35 27.59
N GLU A 398 -10.82 -3.77 27.29
CA GLU A 398 -10.90 -2.42 26.74
C GLU A 398 -10.38 -1.40 27.76
N LEU A 399 -9.52 -0.51 27.28
CA LEU A 399 -8.90 0.53 28.12
C LEU A 399 -9.69 1.83 28.07
N PRO A 400 -9.70 2.59 29.16
CA PRO A 400 -10.25 3.94 29.18
C PRO A 400 -9.60 4.86 28.12
N GLN A 401 -10.36 5.86 27.66
CA GLN A 401 -9.84 6.90 26.77
C GLN A 401 -8.55 7.52 27.31
N GLY A 402 -7.62 7.82 26.42
CA GLY A 402 -6.32 8.38 26.75
C GLY A 402 -5.25 7.35 27.12
N GLN A 403 -5.62 6.14 27.54
CA GLN A 403 -4.66 5.07 27.82
C GLN A 403 -4.18 4.42 26.53
N SER A 404 -2.90 4.06 26.51
CA SER A 404 -2.27 3.38 25.36
C SER A 404 -2.44 1.87 25.48
N GLY A 405 -2.88 1.23 24.40
CA GLY A 405 -3.06 -0.21 24.28
C GLY A 405 -3.02 -0.66 22.83
N GLU A 406 -3.30 -1.93 22.57
CA GLU A 406 -3.37 -2.47 21.21
C GLU A 406 -4.65 -1.97 20.51
N ILE A 407 -4.52 -1.42 19.31
CA ILE A 407 -5.67 -1.07 18.46
C ILE A 407 -6.21 -2.36 17.86
N VAL A 408 -7.48 -2.66 18.14
CA VAL A 408 -8.18 -3.82 17.60
C VAL A 408 -9.41 -3.37 16.83
N MET A 409 -9.82 -4.14 15.82
CA MET A 409 -10.90 -3.72 14.95
C MET A 409 -11.72 -4.88 14.41
N ALA A 410 -13.03 -4.67 14.27
CA ALA A 410 -13.97 -5.55 13.63
C ALA A 410 -14.73 -4.79 12.54
N GLY A 411 -14.96 -5.42 11.40
CA GLY A 411 -15.68 -4.79 10.29
C GLY A 411 -15.67 -5.63 9.02
N PRO A 412 -16.48 -5.28 8.03
CA PRO A 412 -16.62 -6.04 6.79
C PRO A 412 -15.35 -6.10 5.93
N GLN A 413 -14.44 -5.14 6.10
CA GLN A 413 -13.19 -5.03 5.37
C GLN A 413 -12.09 -5.97 5.90
N ILE A 414 -12.29 -6.58 7.07
CA ILE A 414 -11.29 -7.45 7.69
C ILE A 414 -11.13 -8.73 6.86
N PHE A 415 -9.88 -9.15 6.69
CA PHE A 415 -9.54 -10.37 5.96
C PHE A 415 -10.08 -11.63 6.65
N LYS A 416 -10.22 -12.74 5.90
CA LYS A 416 -10.67 -14.02 6.48
C LYS A 416 -9.62 -14.74 7.33
N GLY A 417 -8.35 -14.32 7.22
CA GLY A 417 -7.21 -14.96 7.89
C GLY A 417 -6.03 -15.13 6.94
N TYR A 418 -4.97 -15.76 7.43
CA TYR A 418 -3.76 -16.01 6.67
C TYR A 418 -3.82 -17.33 5.91
N TRP A 419 -3.50 -17.28 4.61
CA TRP A 419 -3.52 -18.44 3.72
C TRP A 419 -2.64 -19.58 4.26
N LYS A 420 -3.22 -20.78 4.40
CA LYS A 420 -2.55 -21.98 4.93
C LYS A 420 -1.86 -21.79 6.30
N ARG A 421 -2.32 -20.84 7.11
CA ARG A 421 -1.74 -20.54 8.44
C ARG A 421 -2.85 -20.46 9.50
N PRO A 422 -3.50 -21.59 9.86
CA PRO A 422 -4.59 -21.58 10.82
C PRO A 422 -4.18 -21.06 12.19
N ASP A 423 -2.99 -21.43 12.68
CA ASP A 423 -2.50 -20.98 14.00
C ASP A 423 -2.27 -19.46 14.03
N ALA A 424 -1.65 -18.90 12.96
CA ALA A 424 -1.46 -17.46 12.85
C ALA A 424 -2.80 -16.73 12.72
N THR A 425 -3.78 -17.34 12.07
CA THR A 425 -5.14 -16.80 11.96
C THR A 425 -5.81 -16.79 13.33
N ALA A 426 -5.79 -17.90 14.05
CA ALA A 426 -6.37 -18.00 15.40
C ALA A 426 -5.73 -16.97 16.37
N ALA A 427 -4.41 -16.77 16.30
CA ALA A 427 -3.71 -15.79 17.13
C ALA A 427 -4.01 -14.32 16.75
N ALA A 428 -4.52 -14.07 15.53
CA ALA A 428 -4.82 -12.73 15.05
C ALA A 428 -6.23 -12.24 15.41
N PHE A 429 -7.09 -13.10 15.97
CA PHE A 429 -8.47 -12.75 16.27
C PHE A 429 -8.86 -13.12 17.71
N PHE A 430 -9.84 -12.41 18.24
CA PHE A 430 -10.54 -12.77 19.45
C PHE A 430 -12.01 -12.33 19.39
N GLU A 431 -12.87 -13.02 20.13
CA GLU A 431 -14.30 -12.73 20.17
C GLU A 431 -14.67 -11.79 21.30
N ARG A 432 -15.47 -10.76 21.00
CA ARG A 432 -16.06 -9.85 22.00
C ARG A 432 -17.37 -9.26 21.48
N ASP A 433 -18.38 -9.19 22.34
CA ASP A 433 -19.71 -8.59 22.05
C ASP A 433 -20.35 -9.18 20.78
N GLY A 434 -20.12 -10.47 20.52
CA GLY A 434 -20.61 -11.17 19.32
C GLY A 434 -19.93 -10.77 18.01
N LYS A 435 -18.74 -10.12 18.10
CA LYS A 435 -17.92 -9.73 16.95
C LYS A 435 -16.52 -10.35 17.05
N SER A 436 -15.97 -10.70 15.90
CA SER A 436 -14.57 -11.12 15.78
C SER A 436 -13.68 -9.90 15.56
N PHE A 437 -12.81 -9.61 16.52
CA PHE A 437 -11.88 -8.50 16.47
C PHE A 437 -10.51 -8.96 15.99
N PHE A 438 -10.00 -8.28 14.98
CA PHE A 438 -8.64 -8.44 14.50
C PHE A 438 -7.66 -7.65 15.38
N ARG A 439 -6.58 -8.29 15.77
CA ARG A 439 -5.45 -7.74 16.53
C ARG A 439 -4.43 -7.15 15.57
N SER A 440 -4.30 -5.83 15.55
CA SER A 440 -3.39 -5.15 14.61
C SER A 440 -1.91 -5.33 14.95
N GLY A 441 -1.60 -5.54 16.23
CA GLY A 441 -0.24 -5.47 16.76
C GLY A 441 0.31 -4.03 16.80
N ASP A 442 -0.50 -3.04 16.52
CA ASP A 442 -0.16 -1.63 16.57
C ASP A 442 -0.69 -1.03 17.89
N MET A 443 0.17 -0.32 18.60
CA MET A 443 -0.15 0.34 19.85
C MET A 443 -0.63 1.76 19.59
N GLY A 444 -1.69 2.15 20.28
CA GLY A 444 -2.25 3.48 20.13
C GLY A 444 -3.16 3.87 21.30
N ARG A 445 -3.71 5.04 21.21
CA ARG A 445 -4.69 5.56 22.15
C ARG A 445 -5.82 6.28 21.41
N VAL A 446 -6.95 6.39 22.05
CA VAL A 446 -8.09 7.20 21.58
C VAL A 446 -8.23 8.42 22.49
N ASP A 447 -8.41 9.61 21.90
CA ASP A 447 -8.62 10.84 22.66
C ASP A 447 -10.11 11.03 23.07
N GLU A 448 -10.40 12.09 23.79
CA GLU A 448 -11.75 12.40 24.30
C GLU A 448 -12.77 12.64 23.18
N GLU A 449 -12.30 13.03 21.99
CA GLU A 449 -13.13 13.24 20.80
C GLU A 449 -13.27 11.98 19.94
N GLY A 450 -12.58 10.87 20.30
CA GLY A 450 -12.67 9.59 19.62
C GLY A 450 -11.74 9.45 18.42
N TYR A 451 -10.71 10.30 18.31
CA TYR A 451 -9.64 10.16 17.32
C TYR A 451 -8.55 9.23 17.82
N PHE A 452 -8.07 8.38 16.94
CA PHE A 452 -7.02 7.41 17.23
C PHE A 452 -5.63 7.96 16.88
N PHE A 453 -4.67 7.71 17.74
CA PHE A 453 -3.28 8.11 17.57
C PHE A 453 -2.39 6.89 17.70
N MET A 454 -1.45 6.72 16.76
CA MET A 454 -0.42 5.70 16.84
C MET A 454 0.57 6.06 17.95
N THR A 455 0.90 5.08 18.78
CA THR A 455 2.01 5.20 19.73
C THR A 455 3.23 4.47 19.21
N ASP A 456 3.10 3.19 18.87
CA ASP A 456 4.15 2.37 18.23
C ASP A 456 3.60 1.00 17.77
N ARG A 457 4.51 0.09 17.39
CA ARG A 457 4.20 -1.32 17.17
C ARG A 457 4.61 -2.15 18.37
N LEU A 458 3.74 -3.04 18.83
CA LEU A 458 3.99 -3.90 19.99
C LEU A 458 5.34 -4.65 19.89
N LYS A 459 5.73 -5.07 18.68
CA LYS A 459 6.98 -5.80 18.42
C LYS A 459 8.23 -4.93 18.32
N ARG A 460 8.09 -3.60 18.32
CA ARG A 460 9.22 -2.67 18.37
C ARG A 460 9.55 -2.21 19.79
N MET A 461 8.66 -2.49 20.73
CA MET A 461 8.84 -2.07 22.11
C MET A 461 10.19 -2.54 22.65
N ILE A 462 10.98 -1.62 23.18
CA ILE A 462 12.26 -1.89 23.83
C ILE A 462 12.02 -1.96 25.33
N ASN A 463 12.42 -3.07 25.97
CA ASN A 463 12.30 -3.23 27.42
C ASN A 463 13.61 -2.83 28.11
N ALA A 464 13.77 -1.54 28.37
CA ALA A 464 14.95 -0.99 29.03
C ALA A 464 14.81 -1.06 30.55
N SER A 465 15.28 -2.11 31.19
CA SER A 465 15.21 -2.32 32.69
C SER A 465 13.76 -2.30 33.22
N GLY A 466 12.81 -2.88 32.50
CA GLY A 466 11.39 -2.88 32.88
C GLY A 466 10.61 -1.64 32.41
N PHE A 467 11.29 -0.61 31.90
CA PHE A 467 10.61 0.53 31.25
C PHE A 467 10.35 0.20 29.79
N LYS A 468 9.09 0.35 29.38
CA LYS A 468 8.67 0.17 27.99
C LYS A 468 9.01 1.44 27.21
N VAL A 469 9.97 1.35 26.27
CA VAL A 469 10.33 2.44 25.37
C VAL A 469 9.72 2.15 24.01
N TRP A 470 9.02 3.13 23.49
CA TRP A 470 8.38 3.06 22.19
C TRP A 470 9.24 3.79 21.14
N PRO A 471 9.89 3.06 20.20
CA PRO A 471 10.76 3.64 19.20
C PRO A 471 10.16 4.83 18.44
N ALA A 472 8.91 4.73 18.00
CA ALA A 472 8.26 5.80 17.25
C ALA A 472 8.13 7.11 18.05
N GLU A 473 7.93 7.04 19.36
CA GLU A 473 7.90 8.21 20.24
C GLU A 473 9.27 8.90 20.30
N VAL A 474 10.33 8.13 20.40
CA VAL A 474 11.71 8.64 20.41
C VAL A 474 12.07 9.22 19.05
N GLU A 475 11.72 8.53 17.97
CA GLU A 475 11.91 8.99 16.58
C GLU A 475 11.22 10.34 16.32
N ALA A 476 9.96 10.48 16.75
CA ALA A 476 9.19 11.72 16.61
C ALA A 476 9.82 12.91 17.36
N LEU A 477 10.36 12.67 18.55
CA LEU A 477 11.11 13.68 19.31
C LEU A 477 12.42 14.04 18.61
N MET A 478 13.20 13.05 18.19
CA MET A 478 14.47 13.25 17.50
C MET A 478 14.31 13.99 16.16
N PHE A 479 13.15 13.87 15.51
CA PHE A 479 12.87 14.61 14.27
C PHE A 479 12.88 16.15 14.48
N ARG A 480 12.72 16.62 15.70
CA ARG A 480 12.81 18.04 16.07
C ARG A 480 14.26 18.56 16.14
N HIS A 481 15.24 17.68 16.17
CA HIS A 481 16.63 18.07 16.21
C HIS A 481 17.06 18.69 14.85
N PRO A 482 17.69 19.87 14.82
CA PRO A 482 17.99 20.59 13.57
C PRO A 482 18.81 19.79 12.55
N ALA A 483 19.77 18.99 13.04
CA ALA A 483 20.67 18.21 12.20
C ALA A 483 20.06 16.86 11.75
N ASN A 484 18.98 16.40 12.36
CA ASN A 484 18.39 15.09 12.06
C ASN A 484 17.52 15.17 10.81
N GLN A 485 17.84 14.38 9.78
CA GLN A 485 17.01 14.18 8.61
C GLN A 485 16.05 13.03 8.80
N GLU A 486 16.57 11.87 9.25
CA GLU A 486 15.80 10.67 9.54
C GLU A 486 16.42 9.94 10.73
N ALA A 487 15.61 9.28 11.53
CA ALA A 487 16.08 8.41 12.61
C ALA A 487 15.26 7.12 12.66
N CYS A 488 15.92 6.02 13.02
CA CYS A 488 15.28 4.76 13.34
C CYS A 488 15.82 4.28 14.70
N ILE A 489 14.92 4.01 15.62
CA ILE A 489 15.25 3.53 16.97
C ILE A 489 15.12 2.01 17.00
N ILE A 490 16.17 1.35 17.51
CA ILE A 490 16.25 -0.10 17.66
C ILE A 490 16.72 -0.49 19.06
N ALA A 491 16.45 -1.74 19.44
CA ALA A 491 17.01 -2.31 20.66
C ALA A 491 18.46 -2.76 20.42
N THR A 492 19.33 -2.55 21.41
CA THR A 492 20.64 -3.20 21.48
C THR A 492 20.75 -3.97 22.79
N LYS A 493 21.56 -5.05 22.83
CA LYS A 493 21.78 -5.82 24.06
C LYS A 493 22.54 -4.98 25.10
N ASP A 494 22.09 -5.03 26.34
CA ASP A 494 22.73 -4.39 27.48
C ASP A 494 22.85 -5.42 28.61
N ALA A 495 24.08 -5.69 29.06
CA ALA A 495 24.34 -6.71 30.05
C ALA A 495 23.65 -6.47 31.41
N TYR A 496 23.36 -5.21 31.74
CA TYR A 496 22.70 -4.83 32.99
C TYR A 496 21.19 -4.64 32.85
N ARG A 497 20.74 -4.17 31.69
CA ARG A 497 19.34 -3.72 31.45
C ARG A 497 18.52 -4.71 30.62
N GLY A 498 19.17 -5.76 30.11
CA GLY A 498 18.58 -6.65 29.09
C GLY A 498 18.60 -5.99 27.70
N GLU A 499 17.85 -4.91 27.54
CA GLU A 499 17.85 -4.12 26.32
C GLU A 499 18.12 -2.63 26.60
N SER A 500 18.67 -1.94 25.62
CA SER A 500 18.95 -0.51 25.63
C SER A 500 18.55 0.13 24.31
N VAL A 501 18.33 1.43 24.34
CA VAL A 501 17.91 2.20 23.17
C VAL A 501 19.11 2.60 22.33
N LYS A 502 19.09 2.27 21.03
CA LYS A 502 20.06 2.72 20.03
C LYS A 502 19.36 3.52 18.96
N ALA A 503 19.95 4.67 18.56
CA ALA A 503 19.48 5.48 17.44
C ALA A 503 20.36 5.26 16.22
N VAL A 504 19.75 4.94 15.07
CA VAL A 504 20.38 4.95 13.74
C VAL A 504 19.91 6.21 13.04
N VAL A 505 20.82 7.12 12.71
CA VAL A 505 20.52 8.51 12.32
C VAL A 505 21.10 8.82 10.94
N VAL A 506 20.28 9.48 10.11
CA VAL A 506 20.73 10.14 8.87
C VAL A 506 20.79 11.64 9.13
N LEU A 507 21.96 12.23 9.02
CA LEU A 507 22.15 13.67 9.17
C LEU A 507 21.75 14.42 7.89
N ARG A 508 21.25 15.64 8.06
CA ARG A 508 21.07 16.57 6.93
C ARG A 508 22.44 16.91 6.34
N SER A 509 22.53 17.04 5.03
CA SER A 509 23.77 17.36 4.32
C SER A 509 24.48 18.62 4.83
N THR A 510 23.71 19.58 5.35
CA THR A 510 24.24 20.84 5.95
C THR A 510 24.89 20.66 7.31
N HIS A 511 24.76 19.47 7.94
CA HIS A 511 25.26 19.20 9.29
C HIS A 511 26.18 17.96 9.34
N GLN A 512 26.51 17.39 8.19
CA GLN A 512 27.48 16.30 8.10
C GLN A 512 28.83 16.82 8.63
N ASP A 513 29.50 15.98 9.43
CA ASP A 513 30.80 16.28 10.11
C ASP A 513 30.78 17.43 11.16
N GLN A 514 29.59 17.98 11.49
CA GLN A 514 29.45 19.06 12.46
C GLN A 514 28.77 18.60 13.77
N VAL A 515 28.15 17.42 13.78
CA VAL A 515 27.39 16.92 14.91
C VAL A 515 27.89 15.52 15.27
N SER A 516 28.27 15.34 16.52
CA SER A 516 28.73 14.06 17.06
C SER A 516 27.56 13.23 17.61
N ALA A 517 27.79 11.92 17.82
CA ALA A 517 26.84 11.05 18.51
C ALA A 517 26.51 11.55 19.93
N GLN A 518 27.48 12.16 20.60
CA GLN A 518 27.33 12.73 21.94
C GLN A 518 26.38 13.94 21.92
N ASP A 519 26.48 14.82 20.91
CA ASP A 519 25.59 15.98 20.80
C ASP A 519 24.12 15.57 20.61
N ILE A 520 23.86 14.52 19.81
CA ILE A 520 22.51 13.94 19.66
C ILE A 520 22.01 13.38 21.00
N MET A 521 22.86 12.63 21.72
CA MET A 521 22.47 12.06 23.02
C MET A 521 22.21 13.13 24.08
N ASP A 522 23.01 14.21 24.08
CA ASP A 522 22.85 15.31 25.04
C ASP A 522 21.57 16.09 24.76
N TRP A 523 21.30 16.38 23.49
CA TRP A 523 20.03 16.97 23.09
C TRP A 523 18.84 16.07 23.50
N CYS A 524 18.95 14.76 23.31
CA CYS A 524 17.91 13.84 23.75
C CYS A 524 17.69 13.86 25.27
N ARG A 525 18.75 14.00 26.07
CA ARG A 525 18.65 14.12 27.54
C ARG A 525 17.87 15.35 27.99
N GLU A 526 18.02 16.43 27.24
CA GLU A 526 17.29 17.68 27.53
C GLU A 526 15.82 17.63 27.12
N ASN A 527 15.47 16.82 26.12
CA ASN A 527 14.16 16.86 25.48
C ASN A 527 13.28 15.64 25.74
N MET A 528 13.78 14.59 26.42
CA MET A 528 12.97 13.40 26.72
C MET A 528 13.36 12.76 28.06
N ALA A 529 12.49 11.88 28.57
CA ALA A 529 12.74 11.15 29.80
C ALA A 529 13.98 10.26 29.70
N VAL A 530 14.78 10.19 30.77
CA VAL A 530 16.11 9.54 30.81
C VAL A 530 16.09 8.09 30.31
N TYR A 531 15.00 7.34 30.57
CA TYR A 531 14.90 5.94 30.15
C TYR A 531 14.66 5.79 28.62
N LYS A 532 14.22 6.84 27.93
CA LYS A 532 13.99 6.90 26.48
C LYS A 532 15.24 7.34 25.71
N VAL A 533 16.19 7.98 26.36
CA VAL A 533 17.40 8.54 25.73
C VAL A 533 18.22 7.42 25.10
N PRO A 534 18.55 7.52 23.80
CA PRO A 534 19.47 6.60 23.15
C PRO A 534 20.82 6.57 23.87
N ARG A 535 21.36 5.37 24.10
CA ARG A 535 22.67 5.20 24.72
C ARG A 535 23.80 5.01 23.72
N SER A 536 23.43 4.77 22.50
CA SER A 536 24.34 4.76 21.36
C SER A 536 23.66 5.38 20.14
N VAL A 537 24.45 6.05 19.33
CA VAL A 537 24.02 6.64 18.06
C VAL A 537 24.95 6.15 16.96
N GLU A 538 24.38 5.63 15.88
CA GLU A 538 25.11 5.22 14.68
C GLU A 538 24.65 6.13 13.52
N PHE A 539 25.60 6.77 12.82
CA PHE A 539 25.29 7.54 11.63
C PHE A 539 25.41 6.67 10.39
N ILE A 540 24.44 6.81 9.47
CA ILE A 540 24.42 6.15 8.17
C ILE A 540 23.98 7.12 7.08
N ASP A 541 24.32 6.79 5.83
CA ASP A 541 23.98 7.66 4.68
C ASP A 541 22.48 7.64 4.34
N ALA A 542 21.81 6.49 4.50
CA ALA A 542 20.38 6.33 4.25
C ALA A 542 19.80 5.17 5.06
N LEU A 543 18.56 5.35 5.57
CA LEU A 543 17.82 4.24 6.18
C LEU A 543 17.33 3.25 5.12
N PRO A 544 17.41 1.92 5.36
CA PRO A 544 16.84 0.94 4.45
C PRO A 544 15.31 1.11 4.40
N LYS A 545 14.75 1.19 3.17
CA LYS A 545 13.33 1.39 2.94
C LYS A 545 12.76 0.29 2.05
N SER A 546 11.52 -0.10 2.32
CA SER A 546 10.76 -1.00 1.46
C SER A 546 10.35 -0.29 0.16
N GLY A 547 9.86 -1.06 -0.82
CA GLY A 547 9.32 -0.51 -2.07
C GLY A 547 8.13 0.44 -1.90
N SER A 548 7.49 0.42 -0.72
CA SER A 548 6.45 1.38 -0.33
C SER A 548 6.98 2.59 0.46
N GLY A 549 8.32 2.76 0.56
CA GLY A 549 8.96 3.88 1.26
C GLY A 549 9.00 3.77 2.78
N LYS A 550 8.56 2.65 3.37
CA LYS A 550 8.61 2.42 4.83
C LYS A 550 10.01 2.00 5.27
N VAL A 551 10.50 2.57 6.38
CA VAL A 551 11.77 2.17 6.98
C VAL A 551 11.71 0.69 7.40
N MET A 552 12.69 -0.08 6.94
CA MET A 552 12.85 -1.51 7.25
C MET A 552 13.62 -1.67 8.57
N TRP A 553 13.06 -1.16 9.67
CA TRP A 553 13.68 -1.14 10.99
C TRP A 553 14.19 -2.52 11.43
N ARG A 554 13.54 -3.60 10.98
CA ARG A 554 13.93 -4.96 11.33
C ARG A 554 15.29 -5.33 10.77
N MET A 555 15.63 -4.94 9.54
CA MET A 555 16.97 -5.18 9.00
C MET A 555 18.04 -4.53 9.86
N LEU A 556 17.76 -3.31 10.38
CA LEU A 556 18.67 -2.64 11.32
C LEU A 556 18.74 -3.37 12.66
N GLN A 557 17.59 -3.85 13.15
CA GLN A 557 17.50 -4.62 14.40
C GLN A 557 18.25 -5.96 14.31
N GLU A 558 18.09 -6.70 13.21
CA GLU A 558 18.76 -7.99 12.97
C GLU A 558 20.27 -7.79 12.82
N ALA A 559 20.71 -6.81 12.03
CA ALA A 559 22.11 -6.45 11.88
C ALA A 559 22.77 -6.05 13.22
N GLU A 560 22.03 -5.36 14.10
CA GLU A 560 22.51 -5.01 15.43
C GLU A 560 22.63 -6.24 16.35
N MET A 561 21.68 -7.16 16.27
CA MET A 561 21.72 -8.40 17.06
C MET A 561 22.87 -9.31 16.63
N GLU A 562 23.20 -9.36 15.33
CA GLU A 562 24.35 -10.10 14.80
C GLU A 562 25.69 -9.51 15.27
N LYS A 563 25.81 -8.17 15.32
CA LYS A 563 27.02 -7.49 15.85
C LYS A 563 27.28 -7.81 17.32
N ASN A 564 26.24 -8.19 18.07
CA ASN A 564 26.27 -8.44 19.51
C ASN A 564 26.24 -9.93 19.88
N GLN A 565 26.43 -10.85 18.90
CA GLN A 565 26.67 -12.28 19.10
C GLN A 565 28.16 -12.55 19.22
#